data_5a3bdea774013b76673597667de0a2e7
#
_entry.id   5a3bdea774013b76673597667de0a2e7
#
_cell.length_a   1.000
_cell.length_b   1.000
_cell.length_c   1.000
_cell.angle_alpha   90.00
_cell.angle_beta   90.00
_cell.angle_gamma   90.00
#
_symmetry.space_group_name_H-M   'P 1'
#
loop_
_entity.id
_entity.type
_entity.pdbx_description
1 polymer ?
#
loop_
_entity_poly.entity_id
_entity_poly.type
_entity_poly.pdbx_seq_one_letter_code
_entity_poly.pdbx_strand_id
1 'polypeptide(L)'
;MICSISLQNYKAFSNVTIPLRPLTILLGANSVGKSSILQMLMLLHQTVEERGYKYLSALKIYGNYVNVGAYENLFKAKNTKMPLGIEIDIESISLLKSIRDMKKEYIRDFQMLCRYFPLKNLWELASTNIKSKKDFLAFVKKVLAQVNKQGTKNYKTDLLSFLKRSTGFTDEQLKKYSQDNVSNVYDFLSFLETELDKDILRVNYEISLKDNKLVISKLAISTIGGKTIIRIVSEDNTIIDSDLISIDETEQTIIGKFFRQDKPLFDCINTDENEESSPLAFIILQLLSRTIGALGEEFSEYKVNYVSPLRAHPKRYYMLDKAKMTISLDTLDGDAIAEVLKENEDVKRNVNSWFSKFGFKIDVKGFKEVIHHVNVTQNNLSLDITDVGFGISQVLPIIIQGFLSMNDSITIVEQPEIHLHPMMQADLGDLFIDITKKQTKKLVIETHSEYMLKRIRRRISEGVISPSMVSICLFHPKTQDKDAWVEHLEIGEKGSFEWPEEFYGGELYNDTIEFLKNQS
;
A
#
# COMPACT_ATOMS: atom_id res chain seq x y z
N MET A 1 -3.70 1.65 5.81
CA MET A 1 -2.88 0.44 5.46
C MET A 1 -3.59 -0.38 4.38
N ILE A 2 -2.83 -1.01 3.50
CA ILE A 2 -3.39 -1.90 2.46
C ILE A 2 -3.93 -3.17 3.11
N CYS A 3 -5.20 -3.53 2.83
CA CYS A 3 -5.87 -4.71 3.41
C CYS A 3 -5.88 -5.92 2.50
N SER A 4 -5.91 -5.69 1.20
CA SER A 4 -5.83 -6.74 0.19
C SER A 4 -5.25 -6.21 -1.12
N ILE A 5 -4.71 -7.11 -1.91
CA ILE A 5 -4.35 -6.88 -3.30
C ILE A 5 -4.96 -7.99 -4.16
N SER A 6 -5.66 -7.61 -5.22
CA SER A 6 -6.19 -8.52 -6.23
C SER A 6 -5.58 -8.22 -7.58
N LEU A 7 -5.19 -9.25 -8.30
CA LEU A 7 -4.55 -9.15 -9.61
C LEU A 7 -5.31 -9.98 -10.64
N GLN A 8 -5.52 -9.42 -11.81
CA GLN A 8 -6.17 -10.09 -12.95
C GLN A 8 -5.24 -10.09 -14.15
N ASN A 9 -5.26 -11.19 -14.91
CA ASN A 9 -4.39 -11.37 -16.08
C ASN A 9 -2.90 -11.16 -15.77
N TYR A 10 -2.42 -11.64 -14.62
CA TYR A 10 -1.07 -11.41 -14.15
C TYR A 10 -0.24 -12.70 -14.10
N LYS A 11 0.82 -12.78 -14.88
CA LYS A 11 1.79 -13.90 -14.91
C LYS A 11 1.14 -15.29 -14.99
N ALA A 12 1.06 -16.01 -13.87
CA ALA A 12 0.45 -17.34 -13.78
C ALA A 12 -1.07 -17.32 -13.54
N PHE A 13 -1.61 -16.17 -13.13
CA PHE A 13 -2.95 -16.06 -12.60
C PHE A 13 -3.93 -15.41 -13.57
N SER A 14 -5.10 -16.00 -13.75
CA SER A 14 -6.24 -15.33 -14.36
C SER A 14 -6.83 -14.31 -13.39
N ASN A 15 -6.98 -14.72 -12.13
CA ASN A 15 -7.42 -13.88 -11.03
C ASN A 15 -6.83 -14.42 -9.72
N VAL A 16 -6.33 -13.53 -8.86
CA VAL A 16 -5.78 -13.88 -7.55
C VAL A 16 -6.01 -12.73 -6.60
N THR A 17 -6.43 -13.04 -5.37
CA THR A 17 -6.59 -12.06 -4.28
C THR A 17 -5.77 -12.51 -3.08
N ILE A 18 -5.00 -11.61 -2.51
CA ILE A 18 -4.19 -11.85 -1.31
C ILE A 18 -4.64 -10.88 -0.21
N PRO A 19 -5.27 -11.37 0.86
CA PRO A 19 -5.58 -10.56 2.03
C PRO A 19 -4.29 -10.28 2.80
N LEU A 20 -4.00 -9.01 3.05
CA LEU A 20 -2.82 -8.56 3.79
C LEU A 20 -3.20 -8.33 5.26
N ARG A 21 -3.12 -9.39 6.06
CA ARG A 21 -3.30 -9.35 7.52
C ARG A 21 -1.98 -9.00 8.22
N PRO A 22 -1.97 -8.72 9.52
CA PRO A 22 -0.73 -8.48 10.25
C PRO A 22 0.35 -9.54 10.00
N LEU A 23 -0.03 -10.82 9.90
CA LEU A 23 0.86 -11.90 9.49
C LEU A 23 0.25 -12.64 8.30
N THR A 24 0.81 -12.43 7.10
CA THR A 24 0.39 -13.10 5.86
C THR A 24 1.48 -14.06 5.42
N ILE A 25 1.13 -15.32 5.23
CA ILE A 25 2.05 -16.40 4.89
C ILE A 25 1.69 -16.96 3.51
N LEU A 26 2.65 -16.97 2.61
CA LEU A 26 2.54 -17.51 1.25
C LEU A 26 3.22 -18.88 1.22
N LEU A 27 2.44 -19.91 0.97
CA LEU A 27 2.87 -21.31 0.92
C LEU A 27 2.68 -21.90 -0.47
N GLY A 28 3.35 -23.00 -0.76
CA GLY A 28 3.19 -23.77 -1.99
C GLY A 28 4.54 -24.23 -2.55
N ALA A 29 4.51 -25.08 -3.56
CA ALA A 29 5.70 -25.57 -4.25
C ALA A 29 6.51 -24.42 -4.90
N ASN A 30 7.71 -24.72 -5.37
CA ASN A 30 8.48 -23.76 -6.17
C ASN A 30 7.79 -23.48 -7.50
N SER A 31 7.96 -22.28 -8.02
CA SER A 31 7.46 -21.83 -9.33
C SER A 31 5.93 -21.79 -9.51
N VAL A 32 5.15 -21.83 -8.41
CA VAL A 32 3.67 -21.73 -8.46
C VAL A 32 3.15 -20.28 -8.47
N GLY A 33 4.02 -19.29 -8.38
CA GLY A 33 3.65 -17.88 -8.48
C GLY A 33 3.70 -17.08 -7.17
N LYS A 34 4.17 -17.64 -6.04
CA LYS A 34 4.32 -16.91 -4.77
C LYS A 34 5.14 -15.63 -4.94
N SER A 35 6.35 -15.76 -5.46
CA SER A 35 7.26 -14.62 -5.71
C SER A 35 6.70 -13.62 -6.73
N SER A 36 5.74 -14.03 -7.58
CA SER A 36 5.06 -13.07 -8.47
C SER A 36 4.23 -12.06 -7.70
N ILE A 37 3.57 -12.47 -6.61
CA ILE A 37 2.79 -11.57 -5.76
C ILE A 37 3.74 -10.58 -5.06
N LEU A 38 4.84 -11.08 -4.50
CA LEU A 38 5.85 -10.23 -3.85
C LEU A 38 6.47 -9.25 -4.86
N GLN A 39 6.75 -9.73 -6.08
CA GLN A 39 7.23 -8.88 -7.17
C GLN A 39 6.24 -7.76 -7.51
N MET A 40 4.92 -7.99 -7.47
CA MET A 40 3.95 -6.93 -7.72
C MET A 40 3.98 -5.88 -6.61
N LEU A 41 4.06 -6.28 -5.34
CA LEU A 41 4.20 -5.32 -4.23
C LEU A 41 5.47 -4.48 -4.38
N MET A 42 6.59 -5.11 -4.74
CA MET A 42 7.85 -4.41 -4.99
C MET A 42 7.82 -3.56 -6.26
N LEU A 43 7.06 -3.96 -7.28
CA LEU A 43 6.86 -3.18 -8.50
C LEU A 43 6.08 -1.89 -8.22
N LEU A 44 5.05 -1.97 -7.40
CA LEU A 44 4.29 -0.81 -6.93
C LEU A 44 5.17 0.12 -6.09
N HIS A 45 5.96 -0.45 -5.19
CA HIS A 45 6.92 0.29 -4.37
C HIS A 45 7.95 1.06 -5.24
N GLN A 46 8.64 0.39 -6.17
CA GLN A 46 9.62 1.06 -7.03
C GLN A 46 8.99 2.05 -8.01
N THR A 47 7.68 1.91 -8.32
CA THR A 47 6.95 2.88 -9.15
C THR A 47 6.72 4.20 -8.41
N VAL A 48 6.62 4.17 -7.06
CA VAL A 48 6.48 5.36 -6.22
C VAL A 48 7.82 6.08 -6.03
N GLU A 49 8.92 5.35 -5.87
CA GLU A 49 10.24 5.93 -5.53
C GLU A 49 10.78 6.92 -6.57
N GLU A 50 10.44 6.74 -7.83
CA GLU A 50 10.91 7.61 -8.92
C GLU A 50 9.93 8.72 -9.30
N ARG A 51 9.26 9.32 -8.34
CA ARG A 51 8.48 10.54 -8.55
C ARG A 51 9.39 11.66 -9.06
N GLY A 52 9.07 12.19 -10.24
CA GLY A 52 9.76 13.36 -10.81
C GLY A 52 10.62 13.13 -12.06
N TYR A 53 10.90 11.89 -12.45
CA TYR A 53 11.52 11.62 -13.75
C TYR A 53 10.47 11.56 -14.87
N LYS A 54 10.88 11.85 -16.11
CA LYS A 54 10.04 11.75 -17.32
C LYS A 54 9.70 10.29 -17.67
N TYR A 55 9.25 9.52 -16.67
CA TYR A 55 8.86 8.14 -16.88
C TYR A 55 7.42 8.12 -17.43
N LEU A 56 7.28 7.63 -18.66
CA LEU A 56 6.01 7.58 -19.38
C LEU A 56 5.49 6.13 -19.43
N SER A 57 5.13 5.58 -18.28
CA SER A 57 4.52 4.25 -18.17
C SER A 57 3.81 4.10 -16.82
N ALA A 58 2.69 3.37 -16.80
CA ALA A 58 1.90 3.15 -15.59
C ALA A 58 2.67 2.44 -14.46
N LEU A 59 3.57 1.50 -14.82
CA LEU A 59 4.41 0.77 -13.89
C LEU A 59 5.88 0.84 -14.32
N LYS A 60 6.77 1.00 -13.35
CA LYS A 60 8.21 0.91 -13.54
C LYS A 60 8.67 -0.54 -13.49
N ILE A 61 8.91 -1.16 -14.65
CA ILE A 61 9.27 -2.58 -14.75
C ILE A 61 10.77 -2.88 -14.60
N TYR A 62 11.61 -1.85 -14.57
CA TYR A 62 13.05 -1.91 -14.31
C TYR A 62 13.40 -1.06 -13.11
N GLY A 63 14.01 -1.63 -12.10
CA GLY A 63 14.40 -0.93 -10.88
C GLY A 63 15.33 -1.77 -10.01
N ASN A 64 15.63 -1.25 -8.82
CA ASN A 64 16.57 -1.88 -7.89
C ASN A 64 16.00 -3.18 -7.28
N TYR A 65 14.67 -3.30 -7.17
CA TYR A 65 14.02 -4.44 -6.52
C TYR A 65 13.54 -5.48 -7.54
N VAL A 66 12.94 -5.04 -8.64
CA VAL A 66 12.35 -5.92 -9.65
C VAL A 66 12.78 -5.50 -11.04
N ASN A 67 13.21 -6.49 -11.83
CA ASN A 67 13.45 -6.35 -13.25
C ASN A 67 12.61 -7.40 -13.99
N VAL A 68 11.54 -6.95 -14.66
CA VAL A 68 10.60 -7.85 -15.37
C VAL A 68 11.13 -8.26 -16.74
N GLY A 69 12.08 -7.51 -17.29
CA GLY A 69 12.65 -7.72 -18.62
C GLY A 69 11.80 -7.11 -19.73
N ALA A 70 10.59 -7.57 -19.98
CA ALA A 70 9.71 -7.02 -21.02
C ALA A 70 8.29 -6.81 -20.46
N TYR A 71 7.55 -5.85 -21.02
CA TYR A 71 6.20 -5.52 -20.56
C TYR A 71 5.24 -6.72 -20.65
N GLU A 72 5.36 -7.53 -21.71
CA GLU A 72 4.51 -8.71 -21.94
C GLU A 72 4.66 -9.77 -20.83
N ASN A 73 5.80 -9.78 -20.12
CA ASN A 73 6.05 -10.72 -19.03
C ASN A 73 5.19 -10.44 -17.77
N LEU A 74 4.51 -9.31 -17.71
CA LEU A 74 3.52 -9.02 -16.68
C LEU A 74 2.20 -9.75 -16.95
N PHE A 75 1.85 -9.91 -18.22
CA PHE A 75 0.56 -10.46 -18.63
C PHE A 75 0.58 -11.99 -18.61
N LYS A 76 -0.53 -12.58 -18.23
CA LYS A 76 -0.69 -14.03 -18.22
C LYS A 76 -0.50 -14.60 -19.62
N ALA A 77 0.36 -15.61 -19.75
CA ALA A 77 0.74 -16.20 -21.01
C ALA A 77 1.15 -15.16 -22.09
N LYS A 78 1.63 -13.99 -21.68
CA LYS A 78 1.95 -12.84 -22.55
C LYS A 78 0.75 -12.33 -23.37
N ASN A 79 -0.47 -12.57 -22.89
CA ASN A 79 -1.69 -12.10 -23.55
C ASN A 79 -1.94 -10.62 -23.22
N THR A 80 -1.42 -9.74 -24.05
CA THR A 80 -1.57 -8.29 -23.93
C THR A 80 -2.90 -7.74 -24.48
N LYS A 81 -3.75 -8.60 -25.07
CA LYS A 81 -5.08 -8.23 -25.55
C LYS A 81 -6.06 -7.95 -24.41
N MET A 82 -5.81 -8.54 -23.25
CA MET A 82 -6.58 -8.29 -22.04
C MET A 82 -5.76 -7.39 -21.10
N PRO A 83 -6.36 -6.41 -20.45
CA PRO A 83 -5.65 -5.55 -19.52
C PRO A 83 -5.16 -6.33 -18.29
N LEU A 84 -4.09 -5.85 -17.69
CA LEU A 84 -3.65 -6.24 -16.35
C LEU A 84 -4.52 -5.47 -15.33
N GLY A 85 -5.28 -6.18 -14.51
CA GLY A 85 -6.05 -5.60 -13.41
C GLY A 85 -5.25 -5.58 -12.11
N ILE A 86 -5.25 -4.44 -11.42
CA ILE A 86 -4.69 -4.29 -10.06
C ILE A 86 -5.77 -3.64 -9.21
N GLU A 87 -6.27 -4.37 -8.22
CA GLU A 87 -7.24 -3.86 -7.27
C GLU A 87 -6.63 -3.87 -5.87
N ILE A 88 -6.74 -2.75 -5.15
CA ILE A 88 -6.14 -2.56 -3.83
C ILE A 88 -7.21 -2.04 -2.87
N ASP A 89 -7.43 -2.78 -1.79
CA ASP A 89 -8.27 -2.34 -0.69
C ASP A 89 -7.40 -1.61 0.35
N ILE A 90 -7.74 -0.36 0.61
CA ILE A 90 -7.02 0.49 1.56
C ILE A 90 -7.91 0.86 2.75
N GLU A 91 -7.44 0.54 3.94
CA GLU A 91 -7.99 1.00 5.21
C GLU A 91 -7.14 2.18 5.70
N SER A 92 -7.71 3.38 5.73
CA SER A 92 -7.01 4.57 6.18
C SER A 92 -7.97 5.54 6.87
N ILE A 93 -7.93 5.53 8.19
CA ILE A 93 -8.73 6.45 9.02
C ILE A 93 -8.44 7.91 8.64
N SER A 94 -7.18 8.26 8.36
CA SER A 94 -6.77 9.61 7.98
C SER A 94 -7.34 10.02 6.62
N LEU A 95 -7.24 9.13 5.61
CA LEU A 95 -7.79 9.36 4.27
C LEU A 95 -9.31 9.54 4.33
N LEU A 96 -10.01 8.62 4.96
CA LEU A 96 -11.47 8.65 5.07
C LEU A 96 -11.96 9.85 5.85
N LYS A 97 -11.27 10.23 6.92
CA LYS A 97 -11.53 11.48 7.63
C LYS A 97 -11.34 12.67 6.70
N SER A 98 -10.26 12.71 5.95
CA SER A 98 -9.96 13.80 4.99
C SER A 98 -11.06 13.90 3.93
N ILE A 99 -11.57 12.76 3.41
CA ILE A 99 -12.66 12.74 2.44
C ILE A 99 -14.00 13.19 3.08
N ARG A 100 -14.33 12.69 4.26
CA ARG A 100 -15.54 13.13 5.00
C ARG A 100 -15.49 14.61 5.33
N ASP A 101 -14.32 15.15 5.67
CA ASP A 101 -14.14 16.57 5.99
C ASP A 101 -14.22 17.47 4.75
N MET A 102 -14.13 16.93 3.50
CA MET A 102 -14.28 17.72 2.26
C MET A 102 -15.59 18.53 2.23
N LYS A 103 -16.69 17.98 2.76
CA LYS A 103 -17.97 18.70 2.85
C LYS A 103 -17.86 19.92 3.78
N LYS A 104 -17.23 19.76 4.93
CA LYS A 104 -17.00 20.85 5.88
C LYS A 104 -16.03 21.87 5.31
N GLU A 105 -14.99 21.42 4.61
CA GLU A 105 -14.04 22.28 3.90
C GLU A 105 -14.75 23.09 2.84
N TYR A 106 -15.56 22.48 2.00
CA TYR A 106 -16.34 23.13 0.96
C TYR A 106 -17.27 24.21 1.53
N ILE A 107 -18.02 23.92 2.61
CA ILE A 107 -18.86 24.90 3.30
C ILE A 107 -18.01 26.02 3.89
N ARG A 108 -16.91 25.70 4.55
CA ARG A 108 -15.99 26.66 5.16
C ARG A 108 -15.38 27.60 4.13
N ASP A 109 -15.02 27.11 2.96
CA ASP A 109 -14.43 27.93 1.91
C ASP A 109 -15.42 29.00 1.43
N PHE A 110 -16.71 28.67 1.28
CA PHE A 110 -17.76 29.68 1.04
C PHE A 110 -17.90 30.68 2.19
N GLN A 111 -17.77 30.24 3.44
CA GLN A 111 -17.81 31.15 4.60
C GLN A 111 -16.58 32.05 4.68
N MET A 112 -15.40 31.53 4.31
CA MET A 112 -14.16 32.31 4.27
C MET A 112 -14.20 33.38 3.19
N LEU A 113 -14.83 33.11 2.03
CA LEU A 113 -15.11 34.14 1.03
C LEU A 113 -15.78 35.36 1.64
N CYS A 114 -16.78 35.14 2.49
CA CYS A 114 -17.51 36.22 3.15
C CYS A 114 -16.64 37.04 4.11
N ARG A 115 -15.55 36.47 4.66
CA ARG A 115 -14.64 37.17 5.58
C ARG A 115 -13.58 38.00 4.87
N TYR A 116 -13.10 37.55 3.72
CA TYR A 116 -12.03 38.22 3.00
C TYR A 116 -12.50 39.40 2.15
N PHE A 117 -13.82 39.50 1.89
CA PHE A 117 -14.36 40.61 1.14
C PHE A 117 -14.88 41.73 2.07
N PRO A 118 -14.44 42.99 1.85
CA PRO A 118 -14.81 44.15 2.71
C PRO A 118 -16.26 44.61 2.49
N LEU A 119 -17.19 43.70 2.24
CA LEU A 119 -18.60 43.96 2.05
C LEU A 119 -19.30 43.76 3.40
N LYS A 120 -19.71 44.85 4.03
CA LYS A 120 -20.26 44.91 5.41
C LYS A 120 -21.37 43.87 5.68
N ASN A 121 -22.15 43.52 4.64
CA ASN A 121 -23.26 42.55 4.73
C ASN A 121 -22.82 41.08 4.55
N LEU A 122 -21.60 40.79 4.04
CA LEU A 122 -21.10 39.43 3.89
C LEU A 122 -20.47 38.91 5.18
N TRP A 123 -19.92 39.78 6.01
CA TRP A 123 -19.36 39.43 7.33
C TRP A 123 -20.39 38.76 8.26
N GLU A 124 -21.62 39.25 8.24
CA GLU A 124 -22.72 38.65 9.01
C GLU A 124 -23.10 37.26 8.51
N LEU A 125 -22.95 37.04 7.20
CA LEU A 125 -23.19 35.73 6.60
C LEU A 125 -22.09 34.71 6.92
N ALA A 126 -20.85 35.13 7.13
CA ALA A 126 -19.74 34.27 7.48
C ALA A 126 -19.93 33.47 8.79
N SER A 127 -20.75 34.00 9.69
CA SER A 127 -21.09 33.39 10.99
C SER A 127 -22.39 32.56 10.94
N THR A 128 -22.99 32.38 9.74
CA THR A 128 -24.23 31.60 9.61
C THR A 128 -23.97 30.14 9.93
N ASN A 129 -24.73 29.59 10.88
CA ASN A 129 -24.64 28.16 11.22
C ASN A 129 -25.40 27.34 10.16
N ILE A 130 -24.66 26.61 9.33
CA ILE A 130 -25.18 25.81 8.24
C ILE A 130 -25.33 24.37 8.77
N LYS A 131 -26.57 23.95 9.01
CA LYS A 131 -26.89 22.61 9.53
C LYS A 131 -27.50 21.67 8.49
N SER A 132 -28.05 22.24 7.41
CA SER A 132 -28.76 21.47 6.38
C SER A 132 -28.42 21.95 4.98
N LYS A 133 -28.73 21.11 3.97
CA LYS A 133 -28.66 21.49 2.56
C LYS A 133 -29.43 22.76 2.27
N LYS A 134 -30.63 22.90 2.84
CA LYS A 134 -31.48 24.08 2.66
C LYS A 134 -30.79 25.35 3.18
N ASP A 135 -30.16 25.27 4.34
CA ASP A 135 -29.41 26.38 4.93
C ASP A 135 -28.22 26.76 4.04
N PHE A 136 -27.48 25.76 3.55
CA PHE A 136 -26.34 25.97 2.67
C PHE A 136 -26.74 26.63 1.35
N LEU A 137 -27.76 26.12 0.67
CA LEU A 137 -28.24 26.70 -0.58
C LEU A 137 -28.79 28.13 -0.38
N ALA A 138 -29.50 28.40 0.72
CA ALA A 138 -29.97 29.74 1.05
C ALA A 138 -28.79 30.70 1.34
N PHE A 139 -27.75 30.22 2.02
CA PHE A 139 -26.52 30.96 2.27
C PHE A 139 -25.81 31.31 0.96
N VAL A 140 -25.55 30.32 0.10
CA VAL A 140 -24.89 30.51 -1.21
C VAL A 140 -25.67 31.49 -2.07
N LYS A 141 -26.99 31.38 -2.14
CA LYS A 141 -27.86 32.32 -2.88
C LYS A 141 -27.69 33.76 -2.41
N LYS A 142 -27.60 33.98 -1.08
CA LYS A 142 -27.37 35.30 -0.50
C LYS A 142 -25.98 35.85 -0.84
N VAL A 143 -24.93 35.01 -0.77
CA VAL A 143 -23.57 35.41 -1.14
C VAL A 143 -23.51 35.85 -2.60
N LEU A 144 -24.04 35.06 -3.50
CA LEU A 144 -24.05 35.37 -4.95
C LEU A 144 -24.88 36.60 -5.29
N ALA A 145 -26.02 36.79 -4.64
CA ALA A 145 -26.83 37.99 -4.83
C ALA A 145 -26.09 39.26 -4.43
N GLN A 146 -25.28 39.22 -3.38
CA GLN A 146 -24.43 40.34 -2.95
C GLN A 146 -23.27 40.60 -3.92
N VAL A 147 -22.59 39.55 -4.37
CA VAL A 147 -21.52 39.64 -5.36
C VAL A 147 -22.01 40.26 -6.67
N ASN A 148 -23.19 39.88 -7.14
CA ASN A 148 -23.77 40.41 -8.37
C ASN A 148 -24.28 41.87 -8.28
N LYS A 149 -24.71 42.32 -7.08
CA LYS A 149 -25.20 43.70 -6.85
C LYS A 149 -24.11 44.75 -6.86
N GLN A 150 -22.88 44.41 -6.44
CA GLN A 150 -21.83 45.41 -6.22
C GLN A 150 -20.80 45.42 -7.36
N GLY A 151 -21.21 45.70 -8.56
CA GLY A 151 -20.46 45.78 -9.83
C GLY A 151 -19.25 46.72 -9.88
N THR A 152 -18.33 46.72 -8.93
CA THR A 152 -17.06 47.46 -8.98
C THR A 152 -15.94 46.61 -9.57
N LYS A 153 -15.38 47.05 -10.68
CA LYS A 153 -14.43 46.34 -11.53
C LYS A 153 -13.19 45.77 -10.82
N ASN A 154 -12.70 46.40 -9.78
CA ASN A 154 -11.43 45.99 -9.11
C ASN A 154 -11.58 44.86 -8.10
N TYR A 155 -12.70 44.73 -7.40
CA TYR A 155 -12.93 43.62 -6.43
C TYR A 155 -13.43 42.34 -7.12
N LYS A 156 -13.97 42.46 -8.33
CA LYS A 156 -14.48 41.33 -9.09
C LYS A 156 -13.37 40.36 -9.52
N THR A 157 -12.20 40.90 -9.89
CA THR A 157 -11.03 40.09 -10.33
C THR A 157 -10.42 39.31 -9.16
N ASP A 158 -10.34 39.90 -7.96
CA ASP A 158 -9.75 39.23 -6.79
C ASP A 158 -10.70 38.18 -6.18
N LEU A 159 -12.02 38.48 -6.16
CA LEU A 159 -13.04 37.52 -5.78
C LEU A 159 -13.06 36.32 -6.74
N LEU A 160 -13.02 36.59 -8.04
CA LEU A 160 -13.03 35.58 -9.08
C LEU A 160 -11.76 34.71 -9.00
N SER A 161 -10.58 35.30 -8.79
CA SER A 161 -9.33 34.55 -8.64
C SER A 161 -9.30 33.71 -7.34
N PHE A 162 -9.91 34.18 -6.26
CA PHE A 162 -10.04 33.42 -5.01
C PHE A 162 -11.10 32.30 -5.16
N LEU A 163 -12.25 32.58 -5.77
CA LEU A 163 -13.27 31.56 -6.08
C LEU A 163 -12.71 30.49 -7.02
N LYS A 164 -11.92 30.88 -8.01
CA LYS A 164 -11.20 29.94 -8.88
C LYS A 164 -10.29 29.02 -8.08
N ARG A 165 -9.53 29.55 -7.12
CA ARG A 165 -8.59 28.76 -6.31
C ARG A 165 -9.27 27.88 -5.25
N SER A 166 -10.35 28.35 -4.63
CA SER A 166 -10.99 27.65 -3.51
C SER A 166 -12.20 26.81 -3.90
N THR A 167 -12.83 27.10 -5.03
CA THR A 167 -14.05 26.40 -5.49
C THR A 167 -13.96 25.86 -6.92
N GLY A 168 -12.88 26.17 -7.66
CA GLY A 168 -12.73 25.79 -9.06
C GLY A 168 -13.65 26.51 -10.06
N PHE A 169 -14.37 27.55 -9.64
CA PHE A 169 -15.28 28.30 -10.53
C PHE A 169 -14.54 29.18 -11.53
N THR A 170 -14.97 29.17 -12.80
CA THR A 170 -14.56 30.13 -13.83
C THR A 170 -15.42 31.40 -13.80
N ASP A 171 -14.95 32.47 -14.47
CA ASP A 171 -15.72 33.71 -14.62
C ASP A 171 -17.06 33.50 -15.34
N GLU A 172 -17.11 32.57 -16.30
CA GLU A 172 -18.34 32.20 -17.02
C GLU A 172 -19.27 31.36 -16.15
N GLN A 173 -18.72 30.46 -15.37
CA GLN A 173 -19.47 29.60 -14.44
C GLN A 173 -20.06 30.42 -13.31
N LEU A 174 -19.33 31.40 -12.79
CA LEU A 174 -19.87 32.36 -11.81
C LEU A 174 -21.01 33.22 -12.40
N LYS A 175 -20.96 33.52 -13.71
CA LYS A 175 -22.06 34.20 -14.39
C LYS A 175 -23.25 33.29 -14.68
N LYS A 176 -23.00 32.01 -14.95
CA LYS A 176 -24.00 30.96 -15.23
C LYS A 176 -24.35 30.12 -13.98
N TYR A 177 -23.91 30.53 -12.80
CA TYR A 177 -24.09 29.79 -11.59
C TYR A 177 -25.54 29.44 -11.35
N SER A 178 -25.85 28.15 -11.41
CA SER A 178 -27.18 27.63 -11.06
C SER A 178 -27.13 27.06 -9.64
N GLN A 179 -28.19 27.17 -8.88
CA GLN A 179 -28.35 26.50 -7.59
C GLN A 179 -28.17 24.98 -7.72
N ASP A 180 -28.40 24.43 -8.91
CA ASP A 180 -28.36 23.02 -9.19
C ASP A 180 -26.95 22.46 -9.10
N ASN A 181 -25.92 23.17 -9.61
CA ASN A 181 -24.54 22.70 -9.55
C ASN A 181 -24.00 22.60 -8.09
N VAL A 182 -24.30 23.57 -7.24
CA VAL A 182 -23.92 23.52 -5.82
C VAL A 182 -24.73 22.47 -5.07
N SER A 183 -25.98 22.28 -5.44
CA SER A 183 -26.82 21.22 -4.92
C SER A 183 -26.20 19.84 -5.19
N ASN A 184 -25.77 19.60 -6.41
CA ASN A 184 -25.16 18.33 -6.82
C ASN A 184 -23.84 18.06 -6.06
N VAL A 185 -22.98 19.07 -5.92
CA VAL A 185 -21.74 18.95 -5.12
C VAL A 185 -22.06 18.66 -3.65
N TYR A 186 -23.03 19.36 -3.07
CA TYR A 186 -23.43 19.11 -1.68
C TYR A 186 -23.99 17.70 -1.49
N ASP A 187 -24.79 17.20 -2.42
CA ASP A 187 -25.35 15.84 -2.38
C ASP A 187 -24.24 14.80 -2.50
N PHE A 188 -23.31 14.98 -3.43
CA PHE A 188 -22.15 14.11 -3.59
C PHE A 188 -21.30 14.04 -2.30
N LEU A 189 -20.95 15.20 -1.75
CA LEU A 189 -20.18 15.26 -0.50
C LEU A 189 -20.95 14.70 0.71
N SER A 190 -22.27 14.87 0.75
CA SER A 190 -23.11 14.27 1.80
C SER A 190 -23.17 12.77 1.71
N PHE A 191 -23.22 12.27 0.46
CA PHE A 191 -23.18 10.85 0.19
C PHE A 191 -21.83 10.23 0.61
N LEU A 192 -20.71 10.88 0.25
CA LEU A 192 -19.38 10.45 0.69
C LEU A 192 -19.27 10.41 2.23
N GLU A 193 -19.87 11.37 2.93
CA GLU A 193 -19.88 11.41 4.41
C GLU A 193 -20.65 10.22 5.00
N THR A 194 -21.74 9.76 4.37
CA THR A 194 -22.60 8.69 4.90
C THR A 194 -22.18 7.29 4.45
N GLU A 195 -21.76 7.10 3.22
CA GLU A 195 -21.42 5.78 2.66
C GLU A 195 -19.99 5.32 2.98
N LEU A 196 -19.09 6.24 3.31
CA LEU A 196 -17.73 5.93 3.76
C LEU A 196 -17.66 5.57 5.25
N ASP A 197 -18.75 5.09 5.82
CA ASP A 197 -18.81 4.65 7.23
C ASP A 197 -18.06 3.34 7.48
N LYS A 198 -17.77 2.58 6.42
CA LYS A 198 -16.89 1.42 6.45
C LYS A 198 -15.48 1.88 6.06
N ASP A 199 -14.54 1.74 6.97
CA ASP A 199 -13.18 2.27 6.92
C ASP A 199 -12.30 1.76 5.76
N ILE A 200 -12.84 1.28 4.64
CA ILE A 200 -12.09 0.71 3.53
C ILE A 200 -12.58 1.23 2.18
N LEU A 201 -11.65 1.73 1.37
CA LEU A 201 -11.84 2.09 -0.03
C LEU A 201 -11.16 1.07 -0.92
N ARG A 202 -11.75 0.84 -2.09
CA ARG A 202 -11.21 0.01 -3.17
C ARG A 202 -10.76 0.88 -4.32
N VAL A 203 -9.51 0.73 -4.72
CA VAL A 203 -8.94 1.38 -5.91
C VAL A 203 -8.61 0.30 -6.93
N ASN A 204 -9.17 0.42 -8.13
CA ASN A 204 -8.97 -0.53 -9.22
C ASN A 204 -8.32 0.18 -10.40
N TYR A 205 -7.23 -0.41 -10.91
CA TYR A 205 -6.56 -0.02 -12.14
C TYR A 205 -6.65 -1.13 -13.16
N GLU A 206 -6.94 -0.79 -14.42
CA GLU A 206 -6.70 -1.65 -15.57
C GLU A 206 -5.58 -1.03 -16.41
N ILE A 207 -4.57 -1.83 -16.72
CA ILE A 207 -3.37 -1.40 -17.42
C ILE A 207 -3.28 -2.16 -18.74
N SER A 208 -3.21 -1.44 -19.83
CA SER A 208 -3.08 -1.98 -21.18
C SER A 208 -1.70 -1.70 -21.75
N LEU A 209 -1.23 -2.55 -22.66
CA LEU A 209 -0.02 -2.31 -23.43
C LEU A 209 -0.39 -1.63 -24.76
N LYS A 210 0.00 -0.37 -24.95
CA LYS A 210 -0.18 0.42 -26.17
C LYS A 210 1.18 1.01 -26.59
N ASP A 211 1.54 0.90 -27.85
CA ASP A 211 2.78 1.46 -28.41
C ASP A 211 4.03 1.15 -27.57
N ASN A 212 4.14 -0.09 -27.12
CA ASN A 212 5.23 -0.58 -26.27
C ASN A 212 5.37 0.20 -24.94
N LYS A 213 4.24 0.67 -24.37
CA LYS A 213 4.15 1.32 -23.07
C LYS A 213 2.96 0.79 -22.28
N LEU A 214 3.08 0.74 -20.97
CA LEU A 214 1.95 0.45 -20.10
C LEU A 214 1.16 1.75 -19.87
N VAL A 215 -0.11 1.75 -20.23
CA VAL A 215 -1.02 2.87 -20.02
C VAL A 215 -2.19 2.46 -19.14
N ILE A 216 -2.69 3.40 -18.33
CA ILE A 216 -3.85 3.18 -17.49
C ILE A 216 -5.09 3.30 -18.39
N SER A 217 -5.72 2.17 -18.70
CA SER A 217 -6.98 2.16 -19.46
C SER A 217 -8.21 2.39 -18.59
N LYS A 218 -8.12 2.09 -17.29
CA LYS A 218 -9.21 2.35 -16.33
C LYS A 218 -8.66 2.65 -14.95
N LEU A 219 -9.28 3.61 -14.28
CA LEU A 219 -9.13 3.90 -12.85
C LEU A 219 -10.52 3.98 -12.23
N ALA A 220 -10.76 3.23 -11.16
CA ALA A 220 -12.01 3.32 -10.43
C ALA A 220 -11.76 3.35 -8.91
N ILE A 221 -12.50 4.19 -8.21
CA ILE A 221 -12.59 4.21 -6.76
C ILE A 221 -14.00 3.77 -6.38
N SER A 222 -14.12 2.79 -5.53
CA SER A 222 -15.39 2.23 -5.09
C SER A 222 -15.40 1.93 -3.59
N THR A 223 -16.59 1.77 -3.03
CA THR A 223 -16.78 1.20 -1.70
C THR A 223 -16.61 -0.32 -1.75
N ILE A 224 -16.34 -0.96 -0.63
CA ILE A 224 -16.33 -2.44 -0.54
C ILE A 224 -17.69 -3.05 -0.89
N GLY A 225 -18.78 -2.30 -0.70
CA GLY A 225 -20.11 -2.70 -1.11
C GLY A 225 -20.35 -2.69 -2.63
N GLY A 226 -19.33 -2.34 -3.43
CA GLY A 226 -19.38 -2.37 -4.89
C GLY A 226 -19.96 -1.12 -5.54
N LYS A 227 -20.32 -0.06 -4.77
CA LYS A 227 -20.74 1.22 -5.37
C LYS A 227 -19.53 1.97 -5.90
N THR A 228 -19.57 2.34 -7.17
CA THR A 228 -18.56 3.15 -7.83
C THR A 228 -18.72 4.61 -7.43
N ILE A 229 -17.70 5.15 -6.73
CA ILE A 229 -17.66 6.57 -6.37
C ILE A 229 -17.28 7.39 -7.61
N ILE A 230 -16.24 6.96 -8.31
CA ILE A 230 -15.80 7.54 -9.57
C ILE A 230 -15.11 6.48 -10.42
N ARG A 231 -15.35 6.46 -11.73
CA ARG A 231 -14.66 5.61 -12.69
C ARG A 231 -14.26 6.43 -13.91
N ILE A 232 -13.01 6.28 -14.32
CA ILE A 232 -12.42 6.86 -15.52
C ILE A 232 -12.01 5.71 -16.42
N VAL A 233 -12.52 5.68 -17.64
CA VAL A 233 -12.13 4.73 -18.70
C VAL A 233 -11.54 5.54 -19.84
N SER A 234 -10.31 5.22 -20.23
CA SER A 234 -9.58 5.94 -21.28
C SER A 234 -9.12 4.95 -22.36
N GLU A 235 -9.99 4.72 -23.34
CA GLU A 235 -9.68 3.95 -24.54
C GLU A 235 -9.50 4.90 -25.73
N ASP A 236 -10.50 5.02 -26.60
CA ASP A 236 -10.50 6.00 -27.71
C ASP A 236 -11.02 7.37 -27.25
N ASN A 237 -11.97 7.36 -26.33
CA ASN A 237 -12.50 8.54 -25.64
C ASN A 237 -12.41 8.33 -24.14
N THR A 238 -12.25 9.42 -23.38
CA THR A 238 -12.28 9.36 -21.93
C THR A 238 -13.73 9.46 -21.46
N ILE A 239 -14.22 8.39 -20.82
CA ILE A 239 -15.55 8.31 -20.23
C ILE A 239 -15.38 8.36 -18.71
N ILE A 240 -16.16 9.22 -18.05
CA ILE A 240 -16.14 9.38 -16.60
C ILE A 240 -17.56 9.23 -16.07
N ASP A 241 -17.75 8.30 -15.16
CA ASP A 241 -19.04 8.00 -14.56
C ASP A 241 -18.95 7.74 -13.05
N SER A 242 -20.12 7.73 -12.41
CA SER A 242 -20.30 7.51 -10.99
C SER A 242 -21.69 6.91 -10.73
N ASP A 243 -21.78 5.96 -9.77
CA ASP A 243 -23.09 5.45 -9.31
C ASP A 243 -23.81 6.44 -8.39
N LEU A 244 -23.13 7.52 -7.98
CA LEU A 244 -23.59 8.47 -6.98
C LEU A 244 -24.19 9.75 -7.57
N ILE A 245 -23.65 10.17 -8.70
CA ILE A 245 -24.01 11.42 -9.37
C ILE A 245 -23.94 11.25 -10.89
N SER A 246 -24.74 12.07 -11.60
CA SER A 246 -24.61 12.19 -13.03
C SER A 246 -23.50 13.18 -13.37
N ILE A 247 -22.59 12.79 -14.25
CA ILE A 247 -21.46 13.59 -14.74
C ILE A 247 -21.74 13.92 -16.20
N ASP A 248 -21.94 15.19 -16.53
CA ASP A 248 -22.23 15.61 -17.89
C ASP A 248 -20.96 15.62 -18.78
N GLU A 249 -21.12 15.78 -20.09
CA GLU A 249 -20.03 15.77 -21.07
C GLU A 249 -19.01 16.90 -20.81
N THR A 250 -19.44 18.04 -20.29
CA THR A 250 -18.55 19.16 -19.95
C THR A 250 -17.64 18.78 -18.77
N GLU A 251 -18.24 18.22 -17.72
CA GLU A 251 -17.50 17.74 -16.55
C GLU A 251 -16.52 16.61 -16.93
N GLN A 252 -16.96 15.65 -17.77
CA GLN A 252 -16.10 14.57 -18.26
C GLN A 252 -14.89 15.13 -19.02
N THR A 253 -15.13 16.12 -19.90
CA THR A 253 -14.06 16.78 -20.65
C THR A 253 -13.06 17.49 -19.74
N ILE A 254 -13.56 18.20 -18.72
CA ILE A 254 -12.70 18.89 -17.75
C ILE A 254 -11.86 17.88 -16.96
N ILE A 255 -12.49 16.89 -16.34
CA ILE A 255 -11.77 15.89 -15.52
C ILE A 255 -10.78 15.10 -16.39
N GLY A 256 -11.17 14.75 -17.62
CA GLY A 256 -10.33 14.00 -18.57
C GLY A 256 -9.01 14.69 -18.90
N LYS A 257 -8.97 16.03 -18.90
CA LYS A 257 -7.74 16.80 -19.13
C LYS A 257 -6.70 16.61 -18.02
N PHE A 258 -7.13 16.34 -16.80
CA PHE A 258 -6.25 16.13 -15.65
C PHE A 258 -5.83 14.67 -15.48
N PHE A 259 -6.45 13.73 -16.20
CA PHE A 259 -6.08 12.32 -16.17
C PHE A 259 -4.99 12.03 -17.20
N ARG A 260 -3.87 11.50 -16.75
CA ARG A 260 -2.68 11.17 -17.56
C ARG A 260 -2.49 9.66 -17.59
N GLN A 261 -3.03 9.00 -18.61
CA GLN A 261 -2.97 7.54 -18.75
C GLN A 261 -1.56 6.97 -18.93
N ASP A 262 -0.60 7.79 -19.39
CA ASP A 262 0.80 7.45 -19.67
C ASP A 262 1.74 7.73 -18.50
N LYS A 263 1.23 8.16 -17.35
CA LYS A 263 2.00 8.43 -16.13
C LYS A 263 1.93 7.26 -15.15
N PRO A 264 2.87 7.19 -14.19
CA PRO A 264 2.82 6.23 -13.11
C PRO A 264 1.48 6.22 -12.39
N LEU A 265 1.05 5.04 -11.90
CA LEU A 265 -0.25 4.85 -11.23
C LEU A 265 -0.55 5.91 -10.15
N PHE A 266 0.48 6.32 -9.43
CA PHE A 266 0.36 7.26 -8.30
C PHE A 266 0.53 8.74 -8.69
N ASP A 267 0.79 9.03 -9.98
CA ASP A 267 0.95 10.37 -10.55
C ASP A 267 0.03 10.61 -11.76
N CYS A 268 -0.99 9.76 -11.92
CA CYS A 268 -1.90 9.81 -13.06
C CYS A 268 -2.91 10.97 -13.01
N ILE A 269 -3.04 11.67 -11.89
CA ILE A 269 -3.86 12.87 -11.75
C ILE A 269 -2.95 14.09 -11.61
N ASN A 270 -2.98 14.97 -12.59
CA ASN A 270 -2.23 16.22 -12.56
C ASN A 270 -3.13 17.36 -12.06
N THR A 271 -2.84 17.91 -10.88
CA THR A 271 -3.58 19.02 -10.27
C THR A 271 -2.87 20.38 -10.42
N ASP A 272 -1.70 20.42 -11.07
CA ASP A 272 -0.87 21.63 -11.19
C ASP A 272 -1.30 22.56 -12.33
N GLU A 273 -2.21 22.14 -13.20
CA GLU A 273 -2.71 22.95 -14.28
C GLU A 273 -3.77 23.96 -13.77
N ASN A 274 -3.50 25.25 -13.98
CA ASN A 274 -4.43 26.36 -13.69
C ASN A 274 -5.60 26.43 -14.70
N GLU A 275 -6.10 25.29 -15.14
CA GLU A 275 -7.23 25.26 -16.07
C GLU A 275 -8.57 25.52 -15.35
N GLU A 276 -9.50 26.05 -16.11
CA GLU A 276 -10.87 26.33 -15.66
C GLU A 276 -11.58 25.02 -15.28
N SER A 277 -11.77 24.76 -13.99
CA SER A 277 -12.51 23.60 -13.49
C SER A 277 -13.91 23.99 -13.04
N SER A 278 -14.87 23.09 -13.21
CA SER A 278 -16.19 23.22 -12.59
C SER A 278 -16.10 22.85 -11.10
N PRO A 279 -17.06 23.27 -10.26
CA PRO A 279 -17.09 22.90 -8.85
C PRO A 279 -17.08 21.39 -8.62
N LEU A 280 -17.85 20.66 -9.43
CA LEU A 280 -17.93 19.21 -9.32
C LEU A 280 -16.64 18.54 -9.78
N ALA A 281 -16.09 18.96 -10.92
CA ALA A 281 -14.80 18.47 -11.39
C ALA A 281 -13.68 18.71 -10.37
N PHE A 282 -13.63 19.91 -9.76
CA PHE A 282 -12.67 20.23 -8.72
C PHE A 282 -12.75 19.28 -7.52
N ILE A 283 -13.96 19.01 -7.01
CA ILE A 283 -14.17 18.09 -5.89
C ILE A 283 -13.80 16.65 -6.26
N ILE A 284 -14.14 16.21 -7.46
CA ILE A 284 -13.77 14.88 -7.96
C ILE A 284 -12.25 14.76 -8.09
N LEU A 285 -11.57 15.76 -8.64
CA LEU A 285 -10.11 15.78 -8.76
C LEU A 285 -9.42 15.80 -7.41
N GLN A 286 -9.95 16.53 -6.42
CA GLN A 286 -9.46 16.48 -5.05
C GLN A 286 -9.61 15.08 -4.42
N LEU A 287 -10.76 14.44 -4.61
CA LEU A 287 -11.01 13.08 -4.13
C LEU A 287 -10.01 12.09 -4.75
N LEU A 288 -9.84 12.14 -6.09
CA LEU A 288 -8.89 11.32 -6.81
C LEU A 288 -7.46 11.54 -6.31
N SER A 289 -7.02 12.80 -6.24
CA SER A 289 -5.68 13.16 -5.81
C SER A 289 -5.39 12.73 -4.36
N ARG A 290 -6.33 12.93 -3.44
CA ARG A 290 -6.19 12.49 -2.04
C ARG A 290 -6.11 10.96 -1.95
N THR A 291 -6.96 10.24 -2.68
CA THR A 291 -7.00 8.77 -2.64
C THR A 291 -5.75 8.16 -3.26
N ILE A 292 -5.34 8.62 -4.44
CA ILE A 292 -4.15 8.13 -5.15
C ILE A 292 -2.88 8.52 -4.40
N GLY A 293 -2.81 9.73 -3.85
CA GLY A 293 -1.69 10.19 -3.03
C GLY A 293 -1.52 9.35 -1.76
N ALA A 294 -2.62 9.08 -1.04
CA ALA A 294 -2.59 8.21 0.14
C ALA A 294 -2.22 6.77 -0.20
N LEU A 295 -2.70 6.25 -1.34
CA LEU A 295 -2.29 4.93 -1.82
C LEU A 295 -0.80 4.90 -2.17
N GLY A 296 -0.28 5.94 -2.82
CA GLY A 296 1.15 6.07 -3.11
C GLY A 296 2.01 6.12 -1.85
N GLU A 297 1.56 6.80 -0.80
CA GLU A 297 2.26 6.82 0.50
C GLU A 297 2.40 5.43 1.11
N GLU A 298 1.41 4.55 0.95
CA GLU A 298 1.47 3.16 1.46
C GLU A 298 2.56 2.32 0.76
N PHE A 299 3.00 2.72 -0.43
CA PHE A 299 4.11 2.09 -1.16
C PHE A 299 5.41 2.89 -1.11
N SER A 300 5.51 3.94 -0.29
CA SER A 300 6.74 4.74 -0.15
C SER A 300 7.89 3.95 0.49
N GLU A 301 9.11 4.48 0.38
CA GLU A 301 10.35 3.93 0.96
C GLU A 301 10.22 3.61 2.45
N TYR A 302 9.44 4.40 3.19
CA TYR A 302 9.25 4.20 4.63
C TYR A 302 8.18 3.16 4.98
N LYS A 303 7.34 2.78 4.03
CA LYS A 303 6.18 1.90 4.24
C LYS A 303 6.38 0.48 3.73
N VAL A 304 7.24 0.27 2.74
CA VAL A 304 7.52 -1.06 2.22
C VAL A 304 8.99 -1.40 2.44
N ASN A 305 9.23 -2.54 3.10
CA ASN A 305 10.56 -3.05 3.37
C ASN A 305 10.69 -4.44 2.77
N TYR A 306 11.87 -4.77 2.27
CA TYR A 306 12.11 -6.05 1.61
C TYR A 306 13.34 -6.76 2.16
N VAL A 307 13.17 -8.01 2.54
CA VAL A 307 14.25 -8.92 2.96
C VAL A 307 14.35 -10.05 1.94
N SER A 308 15.35 -9.96 1.09
CA SER A 308 15.65 -10.92 0.02
C SER A 308 15.99 -12.31 0.57
N PRO A 309 15.74 -13.41 -0.18
CA PRO A 309 16.22 -14.75 0.17
C PRO A 309 17.76 -14.84 0.11
N LEU A 310 18.37 -14.09 -0.81
CA LEU A 310 19.83 -13.94 -0.88
C LEU A 310 20.22 -12.74 -0.02
N ARG A 311 20.74 -13.03 1.18
CA ARG A 311 21.21 -12.01 2.11
C ARG A 311 22.72 -11.89 1.99
N ALA A 312 23.25 -10.70 2.25
CA ALA A 312 24.68 -10.45 2.21
C ALA A 312 25.46 -11.43 3.08
N HIS A 313 26.58 -11.90 2.58
CA HIS A 313 27.53 -12.62 3.40
C HIS A 313 28.06 -11.70 4.51
N PRO A 314 28.24 -12.20 5.74
CA PRO A 314 28.82 -11.41 6.81
C PRO A 314 30.21 -10.92 6.42
N LYS A 315 30.50 -9.65 6.72
CA LYS A 315 31.81 -9.03 6.48
C LYS A 315 32.58 -8.97 7.80
N ARG A 316 33.90 -9.13 7.75
CA ARG A 316 34.75 -8.92 8.94
C ARG A 316 34.77 -7.47 9.39
N TYR A 317 34.61 -6.55 8.43
CA TYR A 317 34.63 -5.13 8.65
C TYR A 317 33.45 -4.48 7.96
N TYR A 318 32.77 -3.60 8.69
CA TYR A 318 31.70 -2.75 8.17
C TYR A 318 32.17 -1.31 8.21
N MET A 319 32.10 -0.61 7.09
CA MET A 319 32.43 0.81 7.02
C MET A 319 31.18 1.64 7.20
N LEU A 320 31.19 2.55 8.18
CA LEU A 320 30.09 3.50 8.36
C LEU A 320 30.13 4.56 7.25
N ASP A 321 29.08 4.61 6.48
CA ASP A 321 28.81 5.70 5.54
C ASP A 321 27.58 6.48 6.02
N LYS A 322 27.80 7.54 6.80
CA LYS A 322 26.73 8.38 7.35
C LYS A 322 25.81 8.99 6.28
N ALA A 323 26.24 9.02 5.03
CA ALA A 323 25.42 9.48 3.91
C ALA A 323 24.38 8.45 3.45
N LYS A 324 24.56 7.18 3.84
CA LYS A 324 23.65 6.05 3.50
C LYS A 324 22.70 5.67 4.65
N MET A 325 22.48 6.55 5.61
CA MET A 325 21.50 6.29 6.69
C MET A 325 20.10 6.24 6.10
N THR A 326 19.67 5.05 5.69
CA THR A 326 18.32 4.76 5.26
C THR A 326 17.56 4.03 6.37
N ILE A 327 16.25 4.26 6.44
CA ILE A 327 15.35 3.59 7.40
C ILE A 327 15.12 2.12 6.99
N SER A 328 15.42 1.80 5.74
CA SER A 328 15.35 0.45 5.19
C SER A 328 16.75 -0.14 5.05
N LEU A 329 16.92 -1.38 5.54
CA LEU A 329 18.13 -2.13 5.37
C LEU A 329 18.23 -2.62 3.93
N ASP A 330 19.28 -2.21 3.21
CA ASP A 330 19.67 -2.97 2.03
C ASP A 330 20.25 -4.32 2.48
N THR A 331 19.39 -5.33 2.47
CA THR A 331 19.77 -6.68 2.93
C THR A 331 20.74 -7.39 1.98
N LEU A 332 20.96 -6.86 0.79
CA LEU A 332 21.94 -7.36 -0.17
C LEU A 332 23.34 -6.84 0.12
N ASP A 333 23.47 -5.61 0.59
CA ASP A 333 24.79 -5.02 0.91
C ASP A 333 25.23 -5.36 2.34
N GLY A 334 24.31 -5.38 3.30
CA GLY A 334 24.57 -5.73 4.71
C GLY A 334 25.41 -4.71 5.49
N ASP A 335 25.88 -3.63 4.86
CA ASP A 335 26.78 -2.65 5.49
C ASP A 335 26.09 -1.87 6.62
N ALA A 336 24.79 -1.63 6.52
CA ALA A 336 24.01 -0.93 7.52
C ALA A 336 23.78 -1.75 8.82
N ILE A 337 24.02 -3.07 8.83
CA ILE A 337 23.76 -3.94 10.00
C ILE A 337 24.53 -3.46 11.23
N ALA A 338 25.82 -3.20 11.08
CA ALA A 338 26.67 -2.78 12.20
C ALA A 338 26.27 -1.38 12.70
N GLU A 339 25.90 -0.48 11.80
CA GLU A 339 25.45 0.86 12.12
C GLU A 339 24.14 0.86 12.89
N VAL A 340 23.12 0.15 12.38
CA VAL A 340 21.82 0.04 13.05
C VAL A 340 21.97 -0.55 14.45
N LEU A 341 22.77 -1.61 14.61
CA LEU A 341 23.01 -2.21 15.92
C LEU A 341 23.79 -1.29 16.87
N LYS A 342 24.60 -0.37 16.36
CA LYS A 342 25.34 0.60 17.16
C LYS A 342 24.47 1.78 17.58
N GLU A 343 23.72 2.36 16.65
CA GLU A 343 22.98 3.61 16.85
C GLU A 343 21.58 3.38 17.43
N ASN A 344 21.00 2.15 17.27
CA ASN A 344 19.66 1.84 17.73
C ASN A 344 19.67 0.80 18.86
N GLU A 345 19.72 1.28 20.10
CA GLU A 345 19.75 0.43 21.30
C GLU A 345 18.47 -0.42 21.47
N ASP A 346 17.31 0.02 20.97
CA ASP A 346 16.09 -0.76 21.05
C ASP A 346 16.13 -1.96 20.10
N VAL A 347 16.58 -1.75 18.87
CA VAL A 347 16.80 -2.85 17.91
C VAL A 347 17.84 -3.81 18.46
N LYS A 348 18.97 -3.31 18.96
CA LYS A 348 20.03 -4.13 19.57
C LYS A 348 19.51 -4.98 20.74
N ARG A 349 18.66 -4.41 21.58
CA ARG A 349 18.03 -5.10 22.70
C ARG A 349 17.10 -6.22 22.24
N ASN A 350 16.26 -5.95 21.24
CA ASN A 350 15.35 -6.95 20.68
C ASN A 350 16.12 -8.09 19.98
N VAL A 351 17.16 -7.76 19.21
CA VAL A 351 18.07 -8.74 18.60
C VAL A 351 18.68 -9.64 19.68
N ASN A 352 19.25 -9.07 20.74
CA ASN A 352 19.84 -9.84 21.81
C ASN A 352 18.82 -10.65 22.63
N SER A 353 17.60 -10.13 22.81
CA SER A 353 16.51 -10.88 23.44
C SER A 353 16.17 -12.15 22.66
N TRP A 354 16.16 -12.08 21.33
CA TRP A 354 15.90 -13.25 20.51
C TRP A 354 17.08 -14.25 20.54
N PHE A 355 18.30 -13.77 20.35
CA PHE A 355 19.51 -14.63 20.33
C PHE A 355 19.85 -15.25 21.68
N SER A 356 19.46 -14.62 22.79
CA SER A 356 19.68 -15.15 24.15
C SER A 356 19.01 -16.51 24.38
N LYS A 357 17.92 -16.81 23.67
CA LYS A 357 17.25 -18.12 23.67
C LYS A 357 18.19 -19.27 23.24
N PHE A 358 19.18 -18.94 22.44
CA PHE A 358 20.19 -19.88 21.92
C PHE A 358 21.57 -19.72 22.58
N GLY A 359 21.65 -18.90 23.65
CA GLY A 359 22.90 -18.64 24.37
C GLY A 359 23.85 -17.69 23.65
N PHE A 360 23.37 -16.94 22.64
CA PHE A 360 24.17 -15.96 21.90
C PHE A 360 23.89 -14.52 22.34
N LYS A 361 24.94 -13.70 22.27
CA LYS A 361 24.88 -12.26 22.44
C LYS A 361 25.58 -11.59 21.25
N ILE A 362 24.91 -10.65 20.62
CA ILE A 362 25.43 -9.85 19.51
C ILE A 362 25.90 -8.50 20.05
N ASP A 363 27.10 -8.09 19.67
CA ASP A 363 27.63 -6.78 20.01
C ASP A 363 28.42 -6.19 18.84
N VAL A 364 28.50 -4.86 18.79
CA VAL A 364 29.27 -4.13 17.79
C VAL A 364 30.46 -3.47 18.45
N LYS A 365 31.67 -3.82 17.99
CA LYS A 365 32.91 -3.20 18.45
C LYS A 365 33.46 -2.28 17.38
N GLY A 366 33.71 -1.03 17.73
CA GLY A 366 34.39 -0.07 16.87
C GLY A 366 35.90 -0.23 16.89
N PHE A 367 36.51 -0.22 15.70
CA PHE A 367 37.94 -0.04 15.53
C PHE A 367 38.16 1.26 14.75
N LYS A 368 38.56 2.33 15.43
CA LYS A 368 38.47 3.72 14.96
C LYS A 368 37.01 4.15 14.70
N GLU A 369 36.79 5.42 14.33
CA GLU A 369 35.43 5.98 14.21
C GLU A 369 34.61 5.38 13.06
N VAL A 370 35.24 4.75 12.07
CA VAL A 370 34.64 4.42 10.76
C VAL A 370 34.56 2.91 10.52
N ILE A 371 35.29 2.07 11.28
CA ILE A 371 35.34 0.62 11.08
C ILE A 371 34.68 -0.08 12.24
N HIS A 372 33.76 -0.99 11.98
CA HIS A 372 33.05 -1.76 12.98
C HIS A 372 33.12 -3.25 12.70
N HIS A 373 33.08 -4.05 13.78
CA HIS A 373 32.98 -5.51 13.77
C HIS A 373 31.70 -5.91 14.47
N VAL A 374 31.01 -6.88 13.92
CA VAL A 374 29.89 -7.54 14.59
C VAL A 374 30.41 -8.82 15.25
N ASN A 375 30.35 -8.86 16.58
CA ASN A 375 30.81 -9.98 17.38
C ASN A 375 29.63 -10.78 17.93
N VAL A 376 29.79 -12.09 17.94
CA VAL A 376 28.86 -13.04 18.54
C VAL A 376 29.56 -13.68 19.74
N THR A 377 28.96 -13.54 20.90
CA THR A 377 29.50 -14.14 22.15
C THR A 377 28.63 -15.33 22.54
N GLN A 378 29.27 -16.48 22.77
CA GLN A 378 28.67 -17.71 23.30
C GLN A 378 29.60 -18.32 24.36
N ASN A 379 29.08 -18.67 25.55
CA ASN A 379 29.84 -19.30 26.63
C ASN A 379 31.17 -18.58 26.95
N ASN A 380 31.16 -17.24 27.04
CA ASN A 380 32.32 -16.37 27.25
C ASN A 380 33.35 -16.34 26.10
N LEU A 381 33.12 -17.02 24.99
CA LEU A 381 33.93 -16.93 23.79
C LEU A 381 33.31 -15.91 22.86
N SER A 382 34.06 -14.86 22.49
CA SER A 382 33.62 -13.84 21.51
C SER A 382 34.31 -14.09 20.18
N LEU A 383 33.51 -14.32 19.14
CA LEU A 383 33.95 -14.57 17.77
C LEU A 383 33.44 -13.49 16.86
N ASP A 384 34.12 -13.24 15.75
CA ASP A 384 33.56 -12.43 14.65
C ASP A 384 32.38 -13.16 14.02
N ILE A 385 31.38 -12.41 13.52
CA ILE A 385 30.19 -12.99 12.90
C ILE A 385 30.53 -13.87 11.69
N THR A 386 31.69 -13.64 11.05
CA THR A 386 32.17 -14.46 9.93
C THR A 386 32.66 -15.83 10.34
N ASP A 387 33.04 -15.99 11.62
CA ASP A 387 33.62 -17.22 12.19
C ASP A 387 32.57 -18.07 12.92
N VAL A 388 31.30 -17.61 12.97
CA VAL A 388 30.17 -18.37 13.49
C VAL A 388 29.36 -19.02 12.37
N GLY A 389 28.50 -19.98 12.76
CA GLY A 389 27.65 -20.68 11.79
C GLY A 389 26.81 -19.73 10.94
N PHE A 390 26.70 -20.03 9.65
CA PHE A 390 26.06 -19.18 8.63
C PHE A 390 24.62 -18.78 8.98
N GLY A 391 23.88 -19.62 9.72
CA GLY A 391 22.49 -19.33 10.11
C GLY A 391 22.31 -18.05 10.92
N ILE A 392 23.29 -17.68 11.80
CA ILE A 392 23.20 -16.46 12.60
C ILE A 392 23.24 -15.22 11.70
N SER A 393 24.18 -15.19 10.77
CA SER A 393 24.32 -14.08 9.82
C SER A 393 23.11 -13.95 8.89
N GLN A 394 22.45 -15.05 8.56
CA GLN A 394 21.28 -15.06 7.69
C GLN A 394 20.00 -14.60 8.40
N VAL A 395 19.85 -14.85 9.69
CA VAL A 395 18.66 -14.44 10.43
C VAL A 395 18.76 -13.00 10.96
N LEU A 396 19.97 -12.52 11.22
CA LEU A 396 20.21 -11.19 11.79
C LEU A 396 19.54 -10.05 11.00
N PRO A 397 19.64 -9.96 9.64
CA PRO A 397 18.95 -8.94 8.86
C PRO A 397 17.44 -8.99 9.01
N ILE A 398 16.84 -10.19 9.12
CA ILE A 398 15.40 -10.37 9.31
C ILE A 398 14.95 -9.75 10.64
N ILE A 399 15.68 -10.05 11.71
CA ILE A 399 15.35 -9.55 13.05
C ILE A 399 15.50 -8.04 13.08
N ILE A 400 16.62 -7.52 12.56
CA ILE A 400 16.88 -6.08 12.51
C ILE A 400 15.78 -5.37 11.72
N GLN A 401 15.50 -5.80 10.49
CA GLN A 401 14.48 -5.16 9.65
C GLN A 401 13.09 -5.24 10.28
N GLY A 402 12.74 -6.38 10.89
CA GLY A 402 11.46 -6.54 11.57
C GLY A 402 11.23 -5.52 12.68
N PHE A 403 12.27 -5.18 13.45
CA PHE A 403 12.17 -4.18 14.53
C PHE A 403 12.45 -2.74 14.05
N LEU A 404 13.29 -2.56 13.04
CA LEU A 404 13.66 -1.26 12.50
C LEU A 404 12.50 -0.60 11.72
N SER A 405 11.75 -1.40 10.94
CA SER A 405 10.65 -0.89 10.10
C SER A 405 9.65 -0.07 10.92
N MET A 406 9.08 0.95 10.30
CA MET A 406 8.13 1.88 10.93
C MET A 406 6.80 1.20 11.26
N ASN A 407 6.03 1.79 12.16
CA ASN A 407 4.63 1.43 12.36
C ASN A 407 3.84 1.68 11.05
N ASP A 408 2.77 0.92 10.86
CA ASP A 408 1.92 0.97 9.67
C ASP A 408 2.69 0.71 8.35
N SER A 409 3.75 -0.12 8.41
CA SER A 409 4.54 -0.57 7.27
C SER A 409 4.28 -2.04 6.93
N ILE A 410 4.65 -2.41 5.71
CA ILE A 410 4.65 -3.80 5.22
C ILE A 410 6.12 -4.24 5.08
N THR A 411 6.49 -5.33 5.73
CA THR A 411 7.79 -5.96 5.54
C THR A 411 7.61 -7.29 4.81
N ILE A 412 8.22 -7.40 3.64
CA ILE A 412 8.22 -8.60 2.81
C ILE A 412 9.48 -9.41 3.15
N VAL A 413 9.31 -10.68 3.46
CA VAL A 413 10.41 -11.58 3.81
C VAL A 413 10.32 -12.84 2.97
N GLU A 414 11.34 -13.09 2.14
CA GLU A 414 11.42 -14.32 1.35
C GLU A 414 12.31 -15.35 2.03
N GLN A 415 11.77 -16.57 2.14
CA GLN A 415 12.46 -17.78 2.61
C GLN A 415 13.32 -17.53 3.86
N PRO A 416 12.72 -17.08 4.98
CA PRO A 416 13.47 -16.78 6.22
C PRO A 416 14.12 -18.00 6.85
N GLU A 417 13.67 -19.19 6.50
CA GLU A 417 14.15 -20.48 7.03
C GLU A 417 15.46 -20.98 6.44
N ILE A 418 15.96 -20.39 5.35
CA ILE A 418 17.17 -20.88 4.68
C ILE A 418 18.36 -20.89 5.64
N HIS A 419 19.10 -22.01 5.67
CA HIS A 419 20.25 -22.27 6.52
C HIS A 419 19.98 -22.28 8.03
N LEU A 420 18.71 -22.34 8.48
CA LEU A 420 18.38 -22.41 9.89
C LEU A 420 18.05 -23.83 10.35
N HIS A 421 18.52 -24.16 11.56
CA HIS A 421 18.09 -25.39 12.22
C HIS A 421 16.57 -25.37 12.49
N PRO A 422 15.84 -26.51 12.41
CA PRO A 422 14.39 -26.60 12.61
C PRO A 422 13.87 -25.88 13.86
N MET A 423 14.59 -25.92 14.98
CA MET A 423 14.19 -25.17 16.18
C MET A 423 14.19 -23.64 15.94
N MET A 424 15.21 -23.13 15.28
CA MET A 424 15.28 -21.70 14.96
C MET A 424 14.18 -21.29 13.96
N GLN A 425 13.83 -22.15 13.01
CA GLN A 425 12.72 -21.93 12.10
C GLN A 425 11.38 -21.80 12.87
N ALA A 426 11.16 -22.66 13.86
CA ALA A 426 9.99 -22.53 14.74
C ALA A 426 10.01 -21.21 15.51
N ASP A 427 11.16 -20.82 16.07
CA ASP A 427 11.31 -19.58 16.85
C ASP A 427 11.19 -18.30 16.00
N LEU A 428 11.41 -18.37 14.68
CA LEU A 428 11.03 -17.29 13.75
C LEU A 428 9.52 -17.05 13.75
N GLY A 429 8.71 -18.10 13.89
CA GLY A 429 7.25 -17.94 14.04
C GLY A 429 6.89 -17.09 15.26
N ASP A 430 7.56 -17.30 16.39
CA ASP A 430 7.38 -16.47 17.58
C ASP A 430 7.86 -15.03 17.36
N LEU A 431 8.99 -14.85 16.69
CA LEU A 431 9.53 -13.53 16.35
C LEU A 431 8.53 -12.72 15.50
N PHE A 432 7.97 -13.33 14.45
CA PHE A 432 7.03 -12.66 13.56
C PHE A 432 5.72 -12.29 14.27
N ILE A 433 5.25 -13.14 15.18
CA ILE A 433 4.13 -12.83 16.06
C ILE A 433 4.48 -11.64 16.97
N ASP A 434 5.65 -11.62 17.58
CA ASP A 434 6.08 -10.53 18.46
C ASP A 434 6.18 -9.19 17.73
N ILE A 435 6.70 -9.19 16.49
CA ILE A 435 6.80 -7.98 15.65
C ILE A 435 5.39 -7.45 15.33
N THR A 436 4.47 -8.32 14.92
CA THR A 436 3.13 -7.91 14.50
C THR A 436 2.23 -7.50 15.67
N LYS A 437 2.42 -8.08 16.86
CA LYS A 437 1.61 -7.76 18.04
C LYS A 437 1.98 -6.44 18.71
N LYS A 438 3.27 -6.13 18.79
CA LYS A 438 3.79 -4.95 19.49
C LYS A 438 3.69 -3.67 18.66
N GLN A 439 3.55 -3.83 17.37
CA GLN A 439 3.62 -2.73 16.40
C GLN A 439 2.55 -2.95 15.34
N THR A 440 1.95 -1.88 14.85
CA THR A 440 0.94 -1.92 13.77
C THR A 440 1.59 -2.25 12.41
N LYS A 441 2.43 -3.31 12.37
CA LYS A 441 3.17 -3.74 11.18
C LYS A 441 2.50 -4.93 10.53
N LYS A 442 2.67 -5.05 9.23
CA LYS A 442 2.29 -6.23 8.45
C LYS A 442 3.54 -6.94 7.95
N LEU A 443 3.55 -8.25 8.09
CA LEU A 443 4.58 -9.13 7.54
C LEU A 443 3.97 -9.99 6.43
N VAL A 444 4.59 -9.99 5.26
CA VAL A 444 4.25 -10.89 4.14
C VAL A 444 5.43 -11.84 3.95
N ILE A 445 5.24 -13.10 4.26
CA ILE A 445 6.31 -14.09 4.37
C ILE A 445 6.10 -15.19 3.32
N GLU A 446 7.05 -15.33 2.41
CA GLU A 446 7.15 -16.52 1.55
C GLU A 446 8.00 -17.57 2.28
N THR A 447 7.43 -18.75 2.54
CA THR A 447 8.15 -19.81 3.26
C THR A 447 7.75 -21.21 2.82
N HIS A 448 8.65 -22.16 3.04
CA HIS A 448 8.43 -23.60 2.95
C HIS A 448 8.56 -24.29 4.34
N SER A 449 8.70 -23.53 5.42
CA SER A 449 8.95 -24.08 6.75
C SER A 449 7.69 -24.60 7.43
N GLU A 450 7.57 -25.91 7.49
CA GLU A 450 6.54 -26.58 8.29
C GLU A 450 6.68 -26.28 9.79
N TYR A 451 7.93 -26.15 10.29
CA TYR A 451 8.21 -25.84 11.69
C TYR A 451 7.67 -24.48 12.11
N MET A 452 7.81 -23.49 11.26
CA MET A 452 7.24 -22.15 11.48
C MET A 452 5.72 -22.20 11.56
N LEU A 453 5.06 -22.89 10.61
CA LEU A 453 3.61 -23.03 10.59
C LEU A 453 3.08 -23.77 11.82
N LYS A 454 3.70 -24.88 12.20
CA LYS A 454 3.35 -25.61 13.41
C LYS A 454 3.46 -24.74 14.67
N ARG A 455 4.49 -23.88 14.74
CA ARG A 455 4.64 -22.94 15.84
C ARG A 455 3.51 -21.88 15.84
N ILE A 456 3.19 -21.29 14.71
CA ILE A 456 2.13 -20.29 14.59
C ILE A 456 0.78 -20.92 14.99
N ARG A 457 0.45 -22.13 14.50
CA ARG A 457 -0.75 -22.87 14.92
C ARG A 457 -0.81 -23.04 16.44
N ARG A 458 0.28 -23.48 17.03
CA ARG A 458 0.38 -23.64 18.48
C ARG A 458 0.12 -22.32 19.20
N ARG A 459 0.69 -21.20 18.74
CA ARG A 459 0.49 -19.88 19.34
C ARG A 459 -0.95 -19.37 19.21
N ILE A 460 -1.64 -19.73 18.14
CA ILE A 460 -3.08 -19.47 18.00
C ILE A 460 -3.85 -20.30 19.02
N SER A 461 -3.56 -21.60 19.18
CA SER A 461 -4.23 -22.47 20.15
C SER A 461 -4.02 -22.05 21.60
N GLU A 462 -2.88 -21.42 21.90
CA GLU A 462 -2.52 -20.87 23.22
C GLU A 462 -3.13 -19.45 23.42
N GLY A 463 -3.84 -18.88 22.42
CA GLY A 463 -4.42 -17.54 22.50
C GLY A 463 -3.37 -16.41 22.43
N VAL A 464 -2.13 -16.73 22.03
CA VAL A 464 -1.06 -15.74 21.92
C VAL A 464 -1.31 -14.78 20.78
N ILE A 465 -1.85 -15.24 19.65
CA ILE A 465 -2.28 -14.44 18.50
C ILE A 465 -3.68 -14.87 18.05
N SER A 466 -4.52 -13.90 17.63
CA SER A 466 -5.85 -14.20 17.09
C SER A 466 -5.77 -14.78 15.68
N PRO A 467 -6.62 -15.75 15.31
CA PRO A 467 -6.74 -16.23 13.93
C PRO A 467 -7.00 -15.10 12.92
N SER A 468 -7.74 -14.07 13.33
CA SER A 468 -8.03 -12.91 12.48
C SER A 468 -6.80 -12.10 12.09
N MET A 469 -5.70 -12.20 12.84
CA MET A 469 -4.43 -11.53 12.54
C MET A 469 -3.54 -12.32 11.56
N VAL A 470 -3.90 -13.57 11.24
CA VAL A 470 -3.10 -14.46 10.41
C VAL A 470 -3.85 -14.77 9.11
N SER A 471 -3.16 -14.71 7.98
CA SER A 471 -3.63 -15.21 6.69
C SER A 471 -2.65 -16.23 6.16
N ILE A 472 -3.14 -17.39 5.74
CA ILE A 472 -2.33 -18.41 5.09
C ILE A 472 -2.88 -18.61 3.68
N CYS A 473 -2.03 -18.33 2.68
CA CYS A 473 -2.35 -18.44 1.27
C CYS A 473 -1.55 -19.60 0.67
N LEU A 474 -2.22 -20.67 0.28
CA LEU A 474 -1.62 -21.82 -0.38
C LEU A 474 -1.73 -21.67 -1.89
N PHE A 475 -0.62 -21.68 -2.57
CA PHE A 475 -0.50 -21.53 -4.01
C PHE A 475 -0.48 -22.90 -4.69
N HIS A 476 -1.41 -23.10 -5.60
CA HIS A 476 -1.52 -24.30 -6.41
C HIS A 476 -1.00 -24.05 -7.83
N PRO A 477 -0.26 -25.00 -8.42
CA PRO A 477 0.26 -24.87 -9.76
C PRO A 477 -0.86 -24.89 -10.80
N LYS A 478 -0.55 -24.41 -12.00
CA LYS A 478 -1.41 -24.60 -13.17
C LYS A 478 -1.49 -26.09 -13.51
N THR A 479 -2.71 -26.59 -13.74
CA THR A 479 -3.01 -27.92 -14.28
C THR A 479 -3.46 -27.82 -15.74
N GLN A 480 -3.81 -28.95 -16.36
CA GLN A 480 -4.36 -28.93 -17.72
C GLN A 480 -5.71 -28.20 -17.79
N ASP A 481 -6.53 -28.30 -16.71
CA ASP A 481 -7.91 -27.82 -16.69
C ASP A 481 -8.08 -26.50 -15.90
N LYS A 482 -7.08 -26.09 -15.11
CA LYS A 482 -7.19 -24.95 -14.22
C LYS A 482 -5.90 -24.13 -14.20
N ASP A 483 -6.03 -22.80 -14.29
CA ASP A 483 -4.90 -21.90 -14.10
C ASP A 483 -4.36 -21.97 -12.67
N ALA A 484 -3.16 -21.42 -12.43
CA ALA A 484 -2.65 -21.27 -11.07
C ALA A 484 -3.65 -20.46 -10.22
N TRP A 485 -3.86 -20.90 -9.01
CA TRP A 485 -4.84 -20.31 -8.09
C TRP A 485 -4.33 -20.34 -6.65
N VAL A 486 -4.98 -19.57 -5.79
CA VAL A 486 -4.62 -19.49 -4.37
C VAL A 486 -5.80 -19.93 -3.53
N GLU A 487 -5.51 -20.81 -2.60
CA GLU A 487 -6.42 -21.26 -1.56
C GLU A 487 -6.15 -20.49 -0.26
N HIS A 488 -7.19 -19.94 0.33
CA HIS A 488 -7.11 -19.30 1.64
C HIS A 488 -7.46 -20.33 2.70
N LEU A 489 -6.46 -20.77 3.48
CA LEU A 489 -6.70 -21.73 4.54
C LEU A 489 -7.46 -21.07 5.69
N GLU A 490 -8.66 -21.54 5.97
CA GLU A 490 -9.46 -21.08 7.09
C GLU A 490 -8.86 -21.56 8.41
N ILE A 491 -8.53 -20.62 9.29
CA ILE A 491 -7.92 -20.91 10.59
C ILE A 491 -9.02 -20.83 11.65
N GLY A 492 -9.36 -21.99 12.25
CA GLY A 492 -10.30 -22.06 13.35
C GLY A 492 -9.77 -21.44 14.65
N GLU A 493 -10.66 -21.16 15.61
CA GLU A 493 -10.33 -20.49 16.87
C GLU A 493 -9.20 -21.14 17.67
N LYS A 494 -9.03 -22.46 17.57
CA LYS A 494 -7.95 -23.22 18.21
C LYS A 494 -6.76 -23.48 17.29
N GLY A 495 -6.60 -22.71 16.21
CA GLY A 495 -5.50 -22.88 15.26
C GLY A 495 -5.62 -24.12 14.38
N SER A 496 -6.79 -24.75 14.33
CA SER A 496 -7.06 -25.84 13.40
C SER A 496 -7.20 -25.29 11.98
N PHE A 497 -6.58 -25.92 11.02
CA PHE A 497 -6.87 -25.78 9.60
C PHE A 497 -6.62 -27.12 8.91
N GLU A 498 -7.26 -27.33 7.79
CA GLU A 498 -7.06 -28.52 6.98
C GLU A 498 -5.67 -28.45 6.36
N TRP A 499 -4.82 -29.43 6.72
CA TRP A 499 -3.43 -29.45 6.24
C TRP A 499 -3.44 -29.95 4.80
N PRO A 500 -2.90 -29.17 3.84
CA PRO A 500 -2.90 -29.59 2.45
C PRO A 500 -2.13 -30.90 2.24
N GLU A 501 -2.72 -31.85 1.53
CA GLU A 501 -2.10 -33.16 1.26
C GLU A 501 -0.76 -33.03 0.50
N GLU A 502 -0.66 -32.03 -0.37
CA GLU A 502 0.53 -31.74 -1.20
C GLU A 502 1.66 -31.03 -0.43
N PHE A 503 1.39 -30.60 0.82
CA PHE A 503 2.36 -29.85 1.61
C PHE A 503 3.01 -30.79 2.62
N TYR A 504 4.28 -31.09 2.47
CA TYR A 504 5.24 -31.85 3.29
C TYR A 504 4.69 -32.94 4.26
N GLY A 505 3.46 -32.80 4.75
CA GLY A 505 2.84 -33.74 5.70
C GLY A 505 2.28 -35.01 5.05
N GLY A 506 1.79 -34.91 3.80
CA GLY A 506 1.17 -36.04 3.12
C GLY A 506 2.18 -37.13 2.75
N GLU A 507 3.26 -36.76 2.06
CA GLU A 507 4.31 -37.73 1.66
C GLU A 507 5.07 -38.27 2.87
N LEU A 508 5.54 -37.43 3.79
CA LEU A 508 6.23 -37.90 5.00
C LEU A 508 5.34 -38.76 5.91
N TYR A 509 4.04 -38.47 5.97
CA TYR A 509 3.09 -39.30 6.69
C TYR A 509 2.90 -40.65 5.98
N ASN A 510 2.79 -40.65 4.65
CA ASN A 510 2.71 -41.87 3.84
C ASN A 510 4.01 -42.66 3.92
N ASP A 511 5.16 -42.03 3.81
CA ASP A 511 6.48 -42.66 4.01
C ASP A 511 6.58 -43.30 5.41
N THR A 512 6.09 -42.61 6.43
CA THR A 512 6.08 -43.15 7.79
C THR A 512 5.13 -44.34 7.93
N ILE A 513 3.95 -44.27 7.33
CA ILE A 513 2.99 -45.38 7.31
C ILE A 513 3.55 -46.58 6.52
N GLU A 514 4.14 -46.33 5.34
CA GLU A 514 4.75 -47.40 4.56
C GLU A 514 5.96 -48.00 5.26
N PHE A 515 6.81 -47.17 5.88
CA PHE A 515 7.89 -47.66 6.73
C PHE A 515 7.36 -48.55 7.85
N LEU A 516 6.32 -48.15 8.57
CA LEU A 516 5.72 -48.95 9.65
C LEU A 516 5.08 -50.23 9.13
N LYS A 517 4.42 -50.19 7.95
CA LYS A 517 3.87 -51.39 7.29
C LYS A 517 4.95 -52.39 6.89
N ASN A 518 6.12 -51.91 6.48
CA ASN A 518 7.25 -52.77 6.09
C ASN A 518 8.03 -53.31 7.31
N GLN A 519 7.76 -52.82 8.51
CA GLN A 519 8.34 -53.31 9.77
C GLN A 519 7.46 -54.36 10.43
N SER A 520 6.18 -54.52 10.04
CA SER A 520 5.25 -55.52 10.49
C SER A 520 5.21 -56.72 9.56
#